data_001186aedf0c71396d2721c230757529
#
_entry.id   001186aedf0c71396d2721c230757529
#
_cell.length_a   1.000
_cell.length_b   1.000
_cell.length_c   1.000
_cell.angle_alpha   90.00
_cell.angle_beta   90.00
_cell.angle_gamma   90.00
#
_symmetry.space_group_name_H-M   'P 1'
#
loop_
_entity.id
_entity.type
_entity.pdbx_description
1 polymer ?
#
loop_
_entity_poly.entity_id
_entity_poly.type
_entity_poly.pdbx_seq_one_letter_code
_entity_poly.pdbx_strand_id
1 'polypeptide(L)'
;VAFPMLCFCDIHLHMLPHHVEKDEKTGSDGYGKYGIGLDKEWCESQGFQPISYINENSVRCKELSDIFNKGLESLAKGLDLDEDFYDFILNQVKLSKPLNGQMRMNNKNIRKNFHDEKEWRFLPNVSKVNMSSFLNDATMPKKMN
;
A
#
# COMPACT_ATOMS: atom_id res chain seq x y z
N VAL A 1 10.15 -4.91 -6.40
CA VAL A 1 9.03 -4.72 -7.32
C VAL A 1 8.19 -3.57 -6.78
N ALA A 2 7.85 -2.59 -7.61
CA ALA A 2 6.98 -1.49 -7.26
C ALA A 2 5.65 -1.66 -8.01
N PHE A 3 4.54 -1.41 -7.31
CA PHE A 3 3.21 -1.45 -7.90
C PHE A 3 2.64 -0.04 -7.94
N PRO A 4 2.10 0.43 -9.08
CA PRO A 4 1.40 1.69 -9.13
C PRO A 4 0.11 1.60 -8.31
N MET A 5 -0.05 2.51 -7.35
CA MET A 5 -1.25 2.64 -6.54
C MET A 5 -1.38 4.07 -6.03
N LEU A 6 -2.60 4.50 -5.80
CA LEU A 6 -2.90 5.74 -5.08
C LEU A 6 -3.49 5.38 -3.72
N CYS A 7 -2.97 6.00 -2.68
CA CYS A 7 -3.39 5.75 -1.30
C CYS A 7 -4.11 6.97 -0.75
N PHE A 8 -5.22 6.76 -0.08
CA PHE A 8 -6.07 7.76 0.54
C PHE A 8 -6.43 7.32 1.97
N CYS A 9 -6.91 8.24 2.78
CA CYS A 9 -7.38 7.96 4.13
C CYS A 9 -8.85 8.34 4.25
N ASP A 10 -9.68 7.43 4.79
CA ASP A 10 -11.09 7.70 5.11
C ASP A 10 -11.18 8.10 6.59
N ILE A 11 -10.91 9.37 6.88
CA ILE A 11 -10.92 9.89 8.24
C ILE A 11 -11.98 10.95 8.41
N HIS A 12 -12.60 10.97 9.59
CA HIS A 12 -13.53 12.03 9.92
C HIS A 12 -12.82 13.38 10.03
N LEU A 13 -13.46 14.45 9.60
CA LEU A 13 -12.88 15.80 9.58
C LEU A 13 -12.33 16.26 10.95
N HIS A 14 -12.98 15.87 12.06
CA HIS A 14 -12.51 16.21 13.40
C HIS A 14 -11.19 15.50 13.79
N MET A 15 -10.81 14.41 13.10
CA MET A 15 -9.55 13.70 13.29
C MET A 15 -8.43 14.26 12.40
N LEU A 16 -8.77 15.14 11.46
CA LEU A 16 -7.82 15.71 10.51
C LEU A 16 -6.61 16.38 11.20
N PRO A 17 -6.77 17.16 12.30
CA PRO A 17 -5.64 17.75 13.00
C PRO A 17 -4.60 16.70 13.45
N HIS A 18 -5.05 15.56 13.96
CA HIS A 18 -4.15 14.47 14.39
C HIS A 18 -3.41 13.80 13.21
N HIS A 19 -3.97 13.90 12.01
CA HIS A 19 -3.35 13.34 10.80
C HIS A 19 -2.29 14.28 10.19
N VAL A 20 -2.52 15.57 10.27
CA VAL A 20 -1.66 16.58 9.62
C VAL A 20 -0.60 17.16 10.55
N GLU A 21 -0.84 17.13 11.85
CA GLU A 21 0.07 17.66 12.85
C GLU A 21 1.22 16.71 13.16
N LYS A 22 2.32 17.31 13.54
CA LYS A 22 3.46 16.57 14.05
C LYS A 22 3.10 15.92 15.39
N ASP A 23 3.24 14.61 15.47
CA ASP A 23 3.14 13.91 16.75
C ASP A 23 4.48 14.00 17.51
N GLU A 24 4.54 14.84 18.54
CA GLU A 24 5.73 15.03 19.35
C GLU A 24 6.17 13.75 20.08
N LYS A 25 5.24 12.85 20.40
CA LYS A 25 5.55 11.60 21.11
C LYS A 25 6.22 10.58 20.19
N THR A 26 5.74 10.45 18.98
CA THR A 26 6.27 9.52 17.98
C THR A 26 7.32 10.16 17.09
N GLY A 27 7.39 11.50 17.04
CA GLY A 27 8.24 12.25 16.12
C GLY A 27 7.77 12.16 14.66
N SER A 28 6.51 11.77 14.44
CA SER A 28 5.90 11.77 13.11
C SER A 28 5.66 13.19 12.64
N ASP A 29 6.13 13.53 11.43
CA ASP A 29 5.91 14.85 10.84
C ASP A 29 4.48 15.04 10.31
N GLY A 30 3.61 14.04 10.45
CA GLY A 30 2.26 14.03 9.88
C GLY A 30 2.25 14.01 8.35
N TYR A 31 1.08 14.19 7.75
CA TYR A 31 0.92 14.21 6.29
C TYR A 31 1.00 15.63 5.69
N GLY A 32 1.29 16.63 6.51
CA GLY A 32 1.40 18.02 6.08
C GLY A 32 0.07 18.78 6.14
N LYS A 33 0.12 20.07 5.77
CA LYS A 33 -1.00 21.01 5.96
C LYS A 33 -1.94 21.11 4.76
N TYR A 34 -1.61 20.47 3.66
CA TYR A 34 -2.38 20.51 2.43
C TYR A 34 -2.91 19.13 2.09
N GLY A 35 -4.12 19.06 1.60
CA GLY A 35 -4.74 17.80 1.19
C GLY A 35 -5.80 18.04 0.13
N ILE A 36 -6.17 16.97 -0.56
CA ILE A 36 -7.28 16.95 -1.51
C ILE A 36 -8.33 16.02 -0.94
N GLY A 37 -9.54 16.52 -0.79
CA GLY A 37 -10.71 15.72 -0.45
C GLY A 37 -11.41 15.26 -1.72
N LEU A 38 -11.79 14.00 -1.75
CA LEU A 38 -12.57 13.41 -2.83
C LEU A 38 -13.92 12.96 -2.29
N ASP A 39 -14.95 13.03 -3.13
CA ASP A 39 -16.25 12.48 -2.81
C ASP A 39 -16.18 10.95 -2.69
N LYS A 40 -16.74 10.41 -1.62
CA LYS A 40 -16.61 8.98 -1.30
C LYS A 40 -17.38 8.10 -2.28
N GLU A 41 -18.61 8.48 -2.63
CA GLU A 41 -19.45 7.71 -3.56
C GLU A 41 -18.79 7.69 -4.95
N TRP A 42 -18.22 8.82 -5.35
CA TRP A 42 -17.44 8.87 -6.57
C TRP A 42 -16.22 7.94 -6.49
N CYS A 43 -15.46 7.96 -5.40
CA CYS A 43 -14.30 7.06 -5.22
C CYS A 43 -14.71 5.58 -5.33
N GLU A 44 -15.80 5.20 -4.67
CA GLU A 44 -16.34 3.84 -4.74
C GLU A 44 -16.71 3.46 -6.18
N SER A 45 -17.36 4.38 -6.92
CA SER A 45 -17.70 4.17 -8.34
C SER A 45 -16.49 4.00 -9.25
N GLN A 46 -15.34 4.57 -8.86
CA GLN A 46 -14.07 4.44 -9.58
C GLN A 46 -13.26 3.20 -9.16
N GLY A 47 -13.75 2.40 -8.23
CA GLY A 47 -13.09 1.19 -7.77
C GLY A 47 -12.04 1.40 -6.68
N PHE A 48 -12.12 2.50 -5.94
CA PHE A 48 -11.34 2.63 -4.71
C PHE A 48 -11.80 1.60 -3.70
N GLN A 49 -10.86 0.98 -3.01
CA GLN A 49 -11.12 -0.13 -2.12
C GLN A 49 -10.46 0.10 -0.76
N PRO A 50 -11.20 -0.07 0.38
CA PRO A 50 -10.57 -0.12 1.67
C PRO A 50 -9.63 -1.32 1.76
N ILE A 51 -8.45 -1.14 2.33
CA ILE A 51 -7.50 -2.23 2.47
C ILE A 51 -7.84 -3.16 3.61
N SER A 52 -7.33 -4.38 3.53
CA SER A 52 -7.40 -5.36 4.62
C SER A 52 -6.21 -5.20 5.55
N TYR A 53 -6.47 -4.88 6.81
CA TYR A 53 -5.43 -4.93 7.83
C TYR A 53 -5.32 -6.34 8.40
N ILE A 54 -4.14 -6.93 8.30
CA ILE A 54 -3.88 -8.33 8.64
C ILE A 54 -3.07 -8.41 9.91
N ASN A 55 -3.62 -9.12 10.90
CA ASN A 55 -2.86 -9.49 12.10
C ASN A 55 -1.84 -10.57 11.73
N GLU A 56 -0.56 -10.33 12.05
CA GLU A 56 0.55 -11.23 11.75
C GLU A 56 0.38 -12.66 12.32
N ASN A 57 -0.36 -12.78 13.43
CA ASN A 57 -0.63 -14.07 14.09
C ASN A 57 -1.94 -14.73 13.63
N SER A 58 -2.62 -14.18 12.63
CA SER A 58 -3.88 -14.73 12.14
C SER A 58 -3.68 -15.87 11.15
N VAL A 59 -4.68 -16.76 11.07
CA VAL A 59 -4.74 -17.80 10.04
C VAL A 59 -4.66 -17.18 8.65
N ARG A 60 -5.36 -16.05 8.42
CA ARG A 60 -5.35 -15.33 7.15
C ARG A 60 -3.94 -14.89 6.74
N CYS A 61 -3.12 -14.40 7.69
CA CYS A 61 -1.74 -14.02 7.40
C CYS A 61 -0.94 -15.23 6.92
N LYS A 62 -1.07 -16.36 7.61
CA LYS A 62 -0.40 -17.59 7.25
C LYS A 62 -0.82 -18.08 5.86
N GLU A 63 -2.12 -18.18 5.62
CA GLU A 63 -2.66 -18.64 4.33
C GLU A 63 -2.19 -17.77 3.16
N LEU A 64 -2.26 -16.43 3.32
CA LEU A 64 -1.80 -15.49 2.29
C LEU A 64 -0.29 -15.63 2.03
N SER A 65 0.51 -15.79 3.06
CA SER A 65 1.95 -16.01 2.95
C SER A 65 2.27 -17.34 2.27
N ASP A 66 1.57 -18.41 2.64
CA ASP A 66 1.78 -19.74 2.08
C ASP A 66 1.43 -19.76 0.58
N ILE A 67 0.31 -19.13 0.19
CA ILE A 67 -0.11 -19.03 -1.21
C ILE A 67 0.88 -18.19 -2.01
N PHE A 68 1.30 -17.04 -1.48
CA PHE A 68 2.26 -16.16 -2.13
C PHE A 68 3.61 -16.87 -2.34
N ASN A 69 4.13 -17.55 -1.33
CA ASN A 69 5.37 -18.30 -1.43
C ASN A 69 5.30 -19.45 -2.44
N LYS A 70 4.18 -20.19 -2.49
CA LYS A 70 3.95 -21.22 -3.51
C LYS A 70 3.96 -20.63 -4.92
N GLY A 71 3.35 -19.46 -5.12
CA GLY A 71 3.41 -18.73 -6.39
C GLY A 71 4.84 -18.38 -6.79
N LEU A 72 5.63 -17.83 -5.86
CA LEU A 72 7.04 -17.50 -6.11
C LEU A 72 7.89 -18.75 -6.43
N GLU A 73 7.69 -19.84 -5.70
CA GLU A 73 8.38 -21.11 -5.96
C GLU A 73 8.06 -21.68 -7.36
N SER A 74 6.79 -21.60 -7.76
CA SER A 74 6.36 -22.06 -9.08
C SER A 74 7.02 -21.24 -10.19
N LEU A 75 7.05 -19.92 -10.04
CA LEU A 75 7.76 -19.03 -10.98
C LEU A 75 9.25 -19.33 -11.02
N ALA A 76 9.88 -19.55 -9.88
CA ALA A 76 11.31 -19.87 -9.80
C ALA A 76 11.67 -21.21 -10.49
N LYS A 77 10.73 -22.16 -10.53
CA LYS A 77 10.86 -23.45 -11.22
C LYS A 77 10.49 -23.37 -12.71
N GLY A 78 10.12 -22.19 -13.21
CA GLY A 78 9.68 -22.02 -14.60
C GLY A 78 8.35 -22.70 -14.91
N LEU A 79 7.53 -22.98 -13.88
CA LEU A 79 6.19 -23.52 -14.06
C LEU A 79 5.24 -22.39 -14.53
N ASP A 80 4.42 -22.73 -15.51
CA ASP A 80 3.39 -21.81 -15.99
C ASP A 80 2.30 -21.71 -14.93
N LEU A 81 2.14 -20.52 -14.37
CA LEU A 81 1.06 -20.20 -13.44
C LEU A 81 -0.11 -19.65 -14.25
N ASP A 82 -1.31 -20.07 -13.89
CA ASP A 82 -2.52 -19.42 -14.35
C ASP A 82 -2.44 -17.91 -14.06
N GLU A 83 -2.55 -17.11 -15.12
CA GLU A 83 -2.39 -15.66 -15.05
C GLU A 83 -3.43 -15.03 -14.10
N ASP A 84 -4.68 -15.51 -14.14
CA ASP A 84 -5.76 -15.04 -13.27
C ASP A 84 -5.48 -15.35 -11.80
N PHE A 85 -4.89 -16.51 -11.51
CA PHE A 85 -4.50 -16.89 -10.15
C PHE A 85 -3.34 -16.00 -9.63
N TYR A 86 -2.35 -15.73 -10.50
CA TYR A 86 -1.24 -14.86 -10.15
C TYR A 86 -1.72 -13.43 -9.85
N ASP A 87 -2.56 -12.88 -10.71
CA ASP A 87 -3.13 -11.55 -10.53
C ASP A 87 -4.00 -11.46 -9.28
N PHE A 88 -4.78 -12.51 -8.98
CA PHE A 88 -5.53 -12.58 -7.74
C PHE A 88 -4.64 -12.47 -6.51
N ILE A 89 -3.55 -13.27 -6.44
CA ILE A 89 -2.59 -13.22 -5.31
C ILE A 89 -1.97 -11.83 -5.20
N LEU A 90 -1.51 -11.26 -6.29
CA LEU A 90 -0.91 -9.93 -6.28
C LEU A 90 -1.89 -8.86 -5.81
N ASN A 91 -3.16 -8.93 -6.21
CA ASN A 91 -4.17 -7.99 -5.77
C ASN A 91 -4.48 -8.15 -4.27
N GLN A 92 -4.48 -9.38 -3.73
CA GLN A 92 -4.59 -9.57 -2.28
C GLN A 92 -3.43 -8.90 -1.53
N VAL A 93 -2.19 -9.02 -2.02
CA VAL A 93 -1.03 -8.37 -1.41
C VAL A 93 -1.11 -6.84 -1.54
N LYS A 94 -1.45 -6.32 -2.72
CA LYS A 94 -1.61 -4.88 -2.97
C LYS A 94 -2.68 -4.23 -2.09
N LEU A 95 -3.76 -4.97 -1.77
CA LEU A 95 -4.88 -4.50 -0.95
C LEU A 95 -4.78 -4.94 0.52
N SER A 96 -3.62 -5.38 0.94
CA SER A 96 -3.36 -5.77 2.33
C SER A 96 -2.25 -4.93 2.95
N LYS A 97 -2.31 -4.77 4.26
CA LYS A 97 -1.28 -4.12 5.08
C LYS A 97 -1.22 -4.79 6.45
N PRO A 98 -0.06 -4.90 7.09
CA PRO A 98 -0.01 -5.37 8.46
C PRO A 98 -0.88 -4.50 9.39
N LEU A 99 -1.55 -5.11 10.36
CA LEU A 99 -2.32 -4.38 11.37
C LEU A 99 -1.42 -3.46 12.18
N ASN A 100 -0.23 -3.97 12.55
CA ASN A 100 0.80 -3.25 13.27
C ASN A 100 2.15 -3.50 12.61
N GLY A 101 3.07 -2.58 12.77
CA GLY A 101 4.42 -2.76 12.26
C GLY A 101 5.41 -1.77 12.85
N GLN A 102 6.65 -1.97 12.51
CA GLN A 102 7.71 -1.02 12.82
C GLN A 102 7.91 -0.09 11.62
N MET A 103 7.89 1.19 11.88
CA MET A 103 8.20 2.22 10.91
C MET A 103 9.47 2.95 11.35
N ARG A 104 10.41 3.12 10.43
CA ARG A 104 11.62 3.90 10.71
C ARG A 104 11.33 5.38 10.47
N MET A 105 11.38 6.16 11.53
CA MET A 105 11.21 7.61 11.49
C MET A 105 12.35 8.26 12.25
N ASN A 106 12.96 9.29 11.67
CA ASN A 106 14.06 10.04 12.28
C ASN A 106 15.14 9.13 12.90
N ASN A 107 15.55 8.07 12.18
CA ASN A 107 16.49 7.04 12.62
C ASN A 107 16.07 6.20 13.85
N LYS A 108 14.80 6.27 14.26
CA LYS A 108 14.23 5.43 15.32
C LYS A 108 13.21 4.47 14.75
N ASN A 109 13.15 3.25 15.29
CA ASN A 109 12.09 2.31 14.98
C ASN A 109 10.91 2.58 15.93
N ILE A 110 9.77 2.94 15.37
CA ILE A 110 8.54 3.24 16.12
C ILE A 110 7.52 2.17 15.76
N ARG A 111 6.86 1.60 16.76
CA ARG A 111 5.72 0.72 16.52
C ARG A 111 4.51 1.57 16.15
N LYS A 112 3.89 1.28 15.02
CA LYS A 112 2.70 1.96 14.52
C LYS A 112 1.55 0.97 14.36
N ASN A 113 0.35 1.39 14.76
CA ASN A 113 -0.89 0.75 14.39
C ASN A 113 -1.33 1.30 13.02
N PHE A 114 -1.17 0.52 11.96
CA PHE A 114 -1.52 0.96 10.62
C PHE A 114 -3.03 1.04 10.38
N HIS A 115 -3.83 0.31 11.16
CA HIS A 115 -5.29 0.35 11.06
C HIS A 115 -5.85 1.77 11.31
N ASP A 116 -5.16 2.59 12.10
CA ASP A 116 -5.60 3.96 12.40
C ASP A 116 -5.55 4.88 11.17
N GLU A 117 -4.85 4.46 10.11
CA GLU A 117 -4.79 5.22 8.86
C GLU A 117 -6.08 5.13 8.03
N LYS A 118 -6.92 4.10 8.26
CA LYS A 118 -8.14 3.82 7.49
C LYS A 118 -7.90 3.99 5.99
N GLU A 119 -6.84 3.33 5.53
CA GLU A 119 -6.34 3.49 4.18
C GLU A 119 -7.27 2.88 3.14
N TRP A 120 -7.49 3.62 2.07
CA TRP A 120 -8.12 3.16 0.84
C TRP A 120 -7.11 3.20 -0.29
N ARG A 121 -7.20 2.26 -1.22
CA ARG A 121 -6.33 2.20 -2.39
C ARG A 121 -7.13 2.17 -3.68
N PHE A 122 -6.60 2.89 -4.65
CA PHE A 122 -6.95 2.75 -6.05
C PHE A 122 -5.81 2.04 -6.77
N LEU A 123 -6.12 0.92 -7.42
CA LEU A 123 -5.18 0.16 -8.25
C LEU A 123 -5.50 0.48 -9.71
N PRO A 124 -4.71 1.32 -10.39
CA PRO A 124 -4.96 1.63 -11.79
C PRO A 124 -4.74 0.38 -12.64
N ASN A 125 -5.59 0.19 -13.64
CA ASN A 125 -5.38 -0.84 -14.65
C ASN A 125 -4.24 -0.41 -15.59
N VAL A 126 -3.03 -0.85 -15.27
CA VAL A 126 -1.83 -0.49 -16.03
C VAL A 126 -1.62 -1.30 -17.30
N SER A 127 -2.42 -2.34 -17.56
CA SER A 127 -2.36 -3.09 -18.83
C SER A 127 -2.67 -2.21 -20.05
N LYS A 128 -3.36 -1.09 -19.84
CA LYS A 128 -3.67 -0.08 -20.87
C LYS A 128 -2.62 1.03 -20.98
N VAL A 129 -1.64 1.06 -20.08
CA VAL A 129 -0.60 2.10 -20.04
C VAL A 129 0.70 1.48 -20.56
N ASN A 130 1.28 2.11 -21.57
CA ASN A 130 2.57 1.69 -22.08
C ASN A 130 3.64 1.92 -21.01
N MET A 131 3.91 0.90 -20.19
CA MET A 131 4.86 0.96 -19.06
C MET A 131 6.28 1.35 -19.49
N SER A 132 6.64 1.16 -20.76
CA SER A 132 7.96 1.53 -21.27
C SER A 132 8.21 3.04 -21.21
N SER A 133 7.19 3.88 -21.36
CA SER A 133 7.33 5.33 -21.23
C SER A 133 7.56 5.78 -19.78
N PHE A 134 6.97 5.09 -18.80
CA PHE A 134 7.14 5.40 -17.36
C PHE A 134 8.51 5.00 -16.81
N LEU A 135 9.08 3.90 -17.32
CA LEU A 135 10.37 3.42 -16.84
C LEU A 135 11.54 4.19 -17.47
N ASN A 136 11.36 4.77 -18.66
CA ASN A 136 12.39 5.53 -19.37
C ASN A 136 12.54 6.96 -18.83
N ASP A 137 11.51 7.54 -18.22
CA ASP A 137 11.56 8.87 -17.59
C ASP A 137 12.01 8.86 -16.12
N ALA A 138 12.13 7.68 -15.50
CA ALA A 138 12.70 7.54 -14.18
C ALA A 138 14.23 7.61 -14.24
N THR A 139 14.79 8.75 -14.65
CA THR A 139 16.17 9.11 -14.36
C THR A 139 16.31 9.19 -12.84
N MET A 140 16.83 8.14 -12.23
CA MET A 140 17.25 8.18 -10.84
C MET A 140 18.13 9.42 -10.63
N PRO A 141 17.87 10.23 -9.59
CA PRO A 141 18.77 11.33 -9.28
C PRO A 141 20.17 10.74 -9.06
N LYS A 142 21.13 11.16 -9.86
CA LYS A 142 22.54 10.84 -9.63
C LYS A 142 22.86 11.21 -8.19
N LYS A 143 23.32 10.24 -7.41
CA LYS A 143 23.94 10.52 -6.12
C LYS A 143 24.99 11.56 -6.36
N MET A 144 24.79 12.76 -5.81
CA MET A 144 25.85 13.73 -5.69
C MET A 144 26.86 13.16 -4.68
N ASN A 145 28.07 12.94 -5.14
CA ASN A 145 29.22 12.61 -4.30
C ASN A 145 29.56 13.77 -3.37
#